data_c463e04c733d25a83e5d1d98592cb816
#
_entry.id   c463e04c733d25a83e5d1d98592cb816
#
_cell.length_a   1.000
_cell.length_b   1.000
_cell.length_c   1.000
_cell.angle_alpha   90.00
_cell.angle_beta   90.00
_cell.angle_gamma   90.00
#
_symmetry.space_group_name_H-M   'P 1'
#
loop_
_entity.id
_entity.type
_entity.pdbx_description
1 polymer ?
#
loop_
_entity_poly.entity_id
_entity_poly.type
_entity_poly.pdbx_seq_one_letter_code
_entity_poly.pdbx_strand_id
1 'polypeptide(L)'
;MSNEQSLNTVTVNGPDTTKALPSAETLSAAGELEIYTSCGEKVQFKSLFRDQEVKTVIVVFIRHFFCGACHAYVESLASTSQAALDASNARILIIGCGAYEGIDPYRERTLSQSPIASSISIYADPSRKLFHALGMTYLNIDRPPADQPTPAYLGSMSIIRRSLTSIYRAITHNPSMIGWQGNIFQNGGEFVFGPGMNCRFASRMRNPEDHVPVEELMKAAGVGHGE
;
A
#
# COMPACT_ATOMS: atom_id res chain seq x y z
N MET A 1 -18.35 41.43 -5.56
CA MET A 1 -17.38 41.02 -6.60
C MET A 1 -16.72 39.75 -6.08
N SER A 2 -17.29 38.63 -6.49
CA SER A 2 -16.94 37.30 -6.03
C SER A 2 -15.80 36.77 -6.90
N ASN A 3 -14.66 36.46 -6.30
CA ASN A 3 -13.50 35.91 -7.03
C ASN A 3 -13.57 34.38 -6.87
N GLU A 4 -14.19 33.71 -7.83
CA GLU A 4 -14.13 32.26 -7.99
C GLU A 4 -12.74 31.91 -8.52
N GLN A 5 -11.89 31.39 -7.65
CA GLN A 5 -10.66 30.74 -8.08
C GLN A 5 -11.00 29.36 -8.65
N SER A 6 -11.03 29.31 -9.96
CA SER A 6 -11.10 28.09 -10.76
C SER A 6 -9.91 27.19 -10.42
N LEU A 7 -10.18 26.03 -9.80
CA LEU A 7 -9.22 24.95 -9.65
C LEU A 7 -8.91 24.39 -11.06
N ASN A 8 -7.77 24.80 -11.62
CA ASN A 8 -7.25 24.26 -12.86
C ASN A 8 -6.95 22.76 -12.67
N THR A 9 -7.81 21.93 -13.23
CA THR A 9 -7.54 20.52 -13.48
C THR A 9 -6.45 20.44 -14.54
N VAL A 10 -5.21 20.20 -14.13
CA VAL A 10 -4.10 19.96 -15.05
C VAL A 10 -4.31 18.58 -15.65
N THR A 11 -4.92 18.52 -16.83
CA THR A 11 -4.90 17.33 -17.69
C THR A 11 -3.49 17.20 -18.27
N VAL A 12 -2.66 16.37 -17.64
CA VAL A 12 -1.33 16.03 -18.15
C VAL A 12 -1.51 14.98 -19.23
N ASN A 13 -1.58 15.40 -20.51
CA ASN A 13 -1.43 14.52 -21.67
C ASN A 13 0.06 14.15 -21.87
N GLY A 14 0.65 13.48 -20.87
CA GLY A 14 1.96 12.86 -20.95
C GLY A 14 1.83 11.34 -20.95
N PRO A 15 2.91 10.59 -21.28
CA PRO A 15 2.89 9.14 -21.15
C PRO A 15 2.48 8.75 -19.73
N ASP A 16 1.69 7.67 -19.59
CA ASP A 16 1.24 7.17 -18.29
C ASP A 16 2.46 6.81 -17.41
N THR A 17 2.84 7.72 -16.52
CA THR A 17 3.98 7.55 -15.61
C THR A 17 3.66 6.68 -14.41
N THR A 18 2.41 6.26 -14.23
CA THR A 18 2.00 5.46 -13.06
C THR A 18 2.71 4.12 -13.01
N LYS A 19 3.03 3.53 -14.16
CA LYS A 19 3.75 2.24 -14.28
C LYS A 19 5.25 2.39 -14.59
N ALA A 20 5.79 3.60 -14.67
CA ALA A 20 7.21 3.82 -14.92
C ALA A 20 8.06 3.33 -13.74
N LEU A 21 9.12 2.57 -14.02
CA LEU A 21 10.06 2.15 -12.98
C LEU A 21 10.82 3.36 -12.44
N PRO A 22 11.06 3.44 -11.12
CA PRO A 22 11.92 4.46 -10.54
C PRO A 22 13.35 4.36 -11.07
N SER A 23 14.01 5.51 -11.28
CA SER A 23 15.42 5.53 -11.67
C SER A 23 16.33 5.05 -10.52
N ALA A 24 17.59 4.73 -10.86
CA ALA A 24 18.57 4.32 -9.85
C ALA A 24 18.81 5.43 -8.79
N GLU A 25 18.82 6.70 -9.21
CA GLU A 25 18.94 7.85 -8.32
C GLU A 25 17.72 7.96 -7.39
N THR A 26 16.52 7.79 -7.94
CA THR A 26 15.27 7.75 -7.16
C THR A 26 15.30 6.64 -6.12
N LEU A 27 15.71 5.44 -6.50
CA LEU A 27 15.81 4.30 -5.60
C LEU A 27 16.87 4.52 -4.51
N SER A 28 18.03 5.07 -4.88
CA SER A 28 19.08 5.42 -3.91
C SER A 28 18.56 6.43 -2.88
N ALA A 29 17.92 7.51 -3.31
CA ALA A 29 17.36 8.51 -2.42
C ALA A 29 16.23 7.93 -1.54
N ALA A 30 15.32 7.15 -2.11
CA ALA A 30 14.24 6.48 -1.38
C ALA A 30 14.79 5.52 -0.31
N GLY A 31 15.89 4.81 -0.61
CA GLY A 31 16.54 3.87 0.29
C GLY A 31 17.03 4.50 1.60
N GLU A 32 17.42 5.77 1.58
CA GLU A 32 17.90 6.50 2.77
C GLU A 32 16.76 7.02 3.65
N LEU A 33 15.53 7.02 3.17
CA LEU A 33 14.40 7.51 3.93
C LEU A 33 14.03 6.56 5.06
N GLU A 34 13.64 7.14 6.20
CA GLU A 34 13.22 6.43 7.39
C GLU A 34 11.71 6.20 7.40
N ILE A 35 11.32 5.01 7.80
CA ILE A 35 9.94 4.60 8.11
C ILE A 35 9.91 4.03 9.52
N TYR A 36 8.71 3.78 10.07
CA TYR A 36 8.55 3.36 11.45
C TYR A 36 8.02 1.93 11.54
N THR A 37 8.57 1.16 12.48
CA THR A 37 8.00 -0.12 12.95
C THR A 37 6.80 0.13 13.86
N SER A 38 6.06 -0.92 14.25
CA SER A 38 4.93 -0.80 15.20
C SER A 38 5.37 -0.34 16.61
N CYS A 39 6.64 -0.53 16.96
CA CYS A 39 7.21 -0.04 18.22
C CYS A 39 7.70 1.42 18.14
N GLY A 40 7.51 2.11 17.00
CA GLY A 40 7.99 3.48 16.79
C GLY A 40 9.49 3.58 16.49
N GLU A 41 10.16 2.45 16.25
CA GLU A 41 11.56 2.41 15.87
C GLU A 41 11.72 2.84 14.40
N LYS A 42 12.72 3.68 14.13
CA LYS A 42 13.04 4.12 12.78
C LYS A 42 13.96 3.14 12.08
N VAL A 43 13.59 2.77 10.87
CA VAL A 43 14.41 1.93 10.00
C VAL A 43 14.54 2.56 8.62
N GLN A 44 15.73 2.48 8.03
CA GLN A 44 15.91 2.94 6.64
C GLN A 44 15.23 1.98 5.68
N PHE A 45 14.55 2.51 4.65
CA PHE A 45 13.86 1.68 3.66
C PHE A 45 14.77 0.65 3.00
N LYS A 46 16.02 1.01 2.65
CA LYS A 46 17.01 0.08 2.09
C LYS A 46 17.36 -1.09 3.02
N SER A 47 17.21 -0.93 4.35
CA SER A 47 17.52 -2.00 5.29
C SER A 47 16.59 -3.21 5.16
N LEU A 48 15.40 -2.99 4.59
CA LEU A 48 14.41 -4.03 4.33
C LEU A 48 14.82 -4.98 3.20
N PHE A 49 15.86 -4.70 2.46
CA PHE A 49 16.33 -5.48 1.31
C PHE A 49 17.70 -6.14 1.54
N ARG A 50 18.17 -6.18 2.79
CA ARG A 50 19.49 -6.73 3.14
C ARG A 50 19.51 -8.25 3.24
N ASP A 51 18.38 -8.87 3.44
CA ASP A 51 18.26 -10.31 3.58
C ASP A 51 18.56 -10.99 2.23
N GLN A 52 19.67 -11.68 2.15
CA GLN A 52 20.16 -12.35 0.93
C GLN A 52 19.31 -13.57 0.54
N GLU A 53 18.61 -14.17 1.50
CA GLU A 53 17.71 -15.31 1.26
C GLU A 53 16.43 -14.86 0.55
N VAL A 54 16.01 -13.61 0.75
CA VAL A 54 14.81 -13.05 0.12
C VAL A 54 15.11 -12.60 -1.30
N LYS A 55 14.51 -13.28 -2.29
CA LYS A 55 14.71 -12.98 -3.73
C LYS A 55 13.71 -11.99 -4.28
N THR A 56 12.55 -11.86 -3.63
CA THR A 56 11.49 -10.96 -4.08
C THR A 56 10.86 -10.27 -2.88
N VAL A 57 10.76 -8.94 -2.95
CA VAL A 57 10.07 -8.12 -1.95
C VAL A 57 8.92 -7.40 -2.64
N ILE A 58 7.70 -7.76 -2.26
CA ILE A 58 6.48 -7.10 -2.70
C ILE A 58 6.20 -5.97 -1.71
N VAL A 59 6.15 -4.73 -2.17
CA VAL A 59 5.88 -3.57 -1.32
C VAL A 59 4.54 -2.96 -1.74
N VAL A 60 3.58 -2.96 -0.83
CA VAL A 60 2.27 -2.37 -1.02
C VAL A 60 2.16 -1.11 -0.17
N PHE A 61 2.08 0.03 -0.82
CA PHE A 61 1.77 1.29 -0.19
C PHE A 61 0.25 1.43 -0.10
N ILE A 62 -0.30 1.23 1.07
CA ILE A 62 -1.72 1.50 1.33
C ILE A 62 -1.92 3.00 1.57
N ARG A 63 -3.09 3.52 1.23
CA ARG A 63 -3.41 4.93 1.41
C ARG A 63 -3.22 5.35 2.86
N HIS A 64 -3.94 4.72 3.76
CA HIS A 64 -3.86 4.96 5.21
C HIS A 64 -4.54 3.80 5.97
N PHE A 65 -4.26 3.68 7.27
CA PHE A 65 -4.71 2.54 8.08
C PHE A 65 -6.23 2.42 8.29
N PHE A 66 -7.03 3.41 7.90
CA PHE A 66 -8.49 3.39 7.98
C PHE A 66 -9.17 3.36 6.60
N CYS A 67 -8.44 3.08 5.53
CA CYS A 67 -9.00 2.95 4.19
C CYS A 67 -9.68 1.58 4.02
N GLY A 68 -11.01 1.57 3.83
CA GLY A 68 -11.77 0.34 3.64
C GLY A 68 -11.40 -0.44 2.37
N ALA A 69 -11.11 0.26 1.27
CA ALA A 69 -10.66 -0.36 0.03
C ALA A 69 -9.27 -1.02 0.21
N CYS A 70 -8.33 -0.32 0.87
CA CYS A 70 -7.01 -0.88 1.17
C CYS A 70 -7.10 -2.09 2.12
N HIS A 71 -8.04 -2.07 3.09
CA HIS A 71 -8.29 -3.20 3.96
C HIS A 71 -8.73 -4.44 3.14
N ALA A 72 -9.74 -4.27 2.28
CA ALA A 72 -10.21 -5.35 1.39
C ALA A 72 -9.09 -5.87 0.47
N TYR A 73 -8.26 -4.97 -0.04
CA TYR A 73 -7.11 -5.33 -0.85
C TYR A 73 -6.09 -6.18 -0.09
N VAL A 74 -5.72 -5.77 1.13
CA VAL A 74 -4.76 -6.51 1.96
C VAL A 74 -5.33 -7.84 2.44
N GLU A 75 -6.64 -7.94 2.73
CA GLU A 75 -7.30 -9.24 3.01
C GLU A 75 -7.21 -10.18 1.79
N SER A 76 -7.45 -9.66 0.58
CA SER A 76 -7.29 -10.44 -0.66
C SER A 76 -5.84 -10.87 -0.88
N LEU A 77 -4.88 -9.98 -0.65
CA LEU A 77 -3.45 -10.29 -0.71
C LEU A 77 -3.06 -11.35 0.32
N ALA A 78 -3.61 -11.25 1.52
CA ALA A 78 -3.36 -12.15 2.64
C ALA A 78 -3.99 -13.55 2.47
N SER A 79 -4.77 -13.78 1.42
CA SER A 79 -5.25 -15.10 1.02
C SER A 79 -4.29 -15.86 0.08
N THR A 80 -3.14 -15.26 -0.27
CA THR A 80 -2.10 -15.92 -1.05
C THR A 80 -1.55 -17.15 -0.31
N SER A 81 -1.14 -18.18 -1.05
CA SER A 81 -0.56 -19.39 -0.47
C SER A 81 0.80 -19.12 0.17
N GLN A 82 0.99 -19.53 1.43
CA GLN A 82 2.30 -19.49 2.09
C GLN A 82 3.34 -20.30 1.30
N ALA A 83 2.96 -21.50 0.82
CA ALA A 83 3.85 -22.35 0.03
C ALA A 83 4.31 -21.66 -1.26
N ALA A 84 3.47 -20.85 -1.90
CA ALA A 84 3.85 -20.11 -3.10
C ALA A 84 4.84 -18.97 -2.77
N LEU A 85 4.69 -18.29 -1.64
CA LEU A 85 5.64 -17.28 -1.17
C LEU A 85 6.99 -17.92 -0.83
N ASP A 86 6.98 -19.05 -0.12
CA ASP A 86 8.19 -19.77 0.27
C ASP A 86 8.95 -20.29 -0.95
N ALA A 87 8.25 -20.91 -1.92
CA ALA A 87 8.83 -21.40 -3.15
C ALA A 87 9.51 -20.29 -3.99
N SER A 88 9.01 -19.06 -3.87
CA SER A 88 9.54 -17.88 -4.57
C SER A 88 10.55 -17.09 -3.73
N ASN A 89 10.84 -17.50 -2.49
CA ASN A 89 11.57 -16.71 -1.49
C ASN A 89 11.08 -15.25 -1.46
N ALA A 90 9.75 -15.09 -1.46
CA ALA A 90 9.10 -13.79 -1.51
C ALA A 90 8.55 -13.41 -0.14
N ARG A 91 8.58 -12.10 0.17
CA ARG A 91 7.91 -11.52 1.34
C ARG A 91 7.13 -10.28 0.95
N ILE A 92 6.17 -9.94 1.81
CA ILE A 92 5.26 -8.82 1.59
C ILE A 92 5.51 -7.75 2.65
N LEU A 93 5.69 -6.51 2.21
CA LEU A 93 5.78 -5.33 3.07
C LEU A 93 4.59 -4.43 2.78
N ILE A 94 3.92 -3.96 3.83
CA ILE A 94 2.83 -2.99 3.73
C ILE A 94 3.31 -1.69 4.37
N ILE A 95 3.12 -0.56 3.69
CA ILE A 95 3.50 0.75 4.20
C ILE A 95 2.29 1.67 4.14
N GLY A 96 1.87 2.19 5.30
CA GLY A 96 0.77 3.16 5.40
C GLY A 96 1.28 4.57 5.72
N CYS A 97 0.55 5.61 5.29
CA CYS A 97 0.93 7.00 5.60
C CYS A 97 0.43 7.49 6.99
N GLY A 98 -0.09 6.59 7.82
CA GLY A 98 -0.55 6.91 9.16
C GLY A 98 0.56 6.91 10.22
N ALA A 99 0.18 7.21 11.46
CA ALA A 99 1.06 7.07 12.61
C ALA A 99 1.37 5.60 12.90
N TYR A 100 2.55 5.30 13.46
CA TYR A 100 2.98 3.90 13.71
C TYR A 100 2.09 3.18 14.74
N GLU A 101 1.45 3.92 15.65
CA GLU A 101 0.48 3.37 16.62
C GLU A 101 -0.75 2.74 15.92
N GLY A 102 -1.00 3.11 14.68
CA GLY A 102 -2.06 2.51 13.85
C GLY A 102 -1.71 1.13 13.28
N ILE A 103 -0.44 0.69 13.33
CA ILE A 103 0.04 -0.55 12.73
C ILE A 103 -0.60 -1.78 13.40
N ASP A 104 -0.47 -1.93 14.71
CA ASP A 104 -0.97 -3.12 15.41
C ASP A 104 -2.50 -3.25 15.34
N PRO A 105 -3.30 -2.19 15.57
CA PRO A 105 -4.74 -2.25 15.32
C PRO A 105 -5.11 -2.57 13.86
N TYR A 106 -4.32 -2.11 12.89
CA TYR A 106 -4.53 -2.45 11.49
C TYR A 106 -4.22 -3.93 11.22
N ARG A 107 -3.08 -4.44 11.72
CA ARG A 107 -2.68 -5.84 11.63
C ARG A 107 -3.75 -6.76 12.20
N GLU A 108 -4.23 -6.47 13.40
CA GLU A 108 -5.26 -7.26 14.07
C GLU A 108 -6.54 -7.35 13.24
N ARG A 109 -7.01 -6.22 12.71
CA ARG A 109 -8.23 -6.20 11.89
C ARG A 109 -8.09 -6.91 10.56
N THR A 110 -6.90 -6.86 9.93
CA THR A 110 -6.71 -7.27 8.53
C THR A 110 -6.10 -8.65 8.40
N LEU A 111 -5.20 -9.03 9.32
CA LEU A 111 -4.36 -10.21 9.18
C LEU A 111 -4.57 -11.27 10.27
N SER A 112 -5.45 -11.04 11.27
CA SER A 112 -5.63 -11.98 12.39
C SER A 112 -6.06 -13.39 11.97
N GLN A 113 -6.73 -13.52 10.83
CA GLN A 113 -7.18 -14.79 10.28
C GLN A 113 -6.35 -15.27 9.07
N SER A 114 -5.29 -14.54 8.72
CA SER A 114 -4.50 -14.85 7.54
C SER A 114 -3.46 -15.94 7.83
N PRO A 115 -3.37 -16.98 6.99
CA PRO A 115 -2.33 -18.01 7.11
C PRO A 115 -0.92 -17.46 6.86
N ILE A 116 -0.78 -16.34 6.14
CA ILE A 116 0.50 -15.72 5.79
C ILE A 116 0.82 -14.49 6.64
N ALA A 117 0.12 -14.27 7.76
CA ALA A 117 0.30 -13.09 8.60
C ALA A 117 1.76 -12.88 9.07
N SER A 118 2.50 -13.97 9.31
CA SER A 118 3.93 -13.94 9.69
C SER A 118 4.86 -13.52 8.54
N SER A 119 4.45 -13.70 7.29
CA SER A 119 5.20 -13.31 6.09
C SER A 119 4.92 -11.87 5.65
N ILE A 120 4.03 -11.17 6.36
CA ILE A 120 3.66 -9.77 6.09
C ILE A 120 4.20 -8.86 7.20
N SER A 121 5.08 -7.93 6.82
CA SER A 121 5.56 -6.87 7.71
C SER A 121 4.85 -5.55 7.39
N ILE A 122 4.48 -4.79 8.43
CA ILE A 122 3.77 -3.50 8.27
C ILE A 122 4.61 -2.39 8.86
N TYR A 123 4.70 -1.28 8.13
CA TYR A 123 5.44 -0.07 8.48
C TYR A 123 4.59 1.18 8.30
N ALA A 124 5.04 2.29 8.88
CA ALA A 124 4.40 3.59 8.73
C ALA A 124 5.37 4.64 8.16
N ASP A 125 4.89 5.45 7.21
CA ASP A 125 5.55 6.67 6.74
C ASP A 125 4.62 7.89 6.95
N PRO A 126 4.48 8.39 8.17
CA PRO A 126 3.61 9.54 8.45
C PRO A 126 4.09 10.82 7.74
N SER A 127 5.36 10.88 7.39
CA SER A 127 5.94 11.99 6.63
C SER A 127 5.54 11.98 5.14
N ARG A 128 5.16 10.84 4.61
CA ARG A 128 4.91 10.55 3.19
C ARG A 128 6.11 10.83 2.27
N LYS A 129 7.29 11.00 2.84
CA LYS A 129 8.50 11.27 2.05
C LYS A 129 8.83 10.11 1.11
N LEU A 130 8.66 8.87 1.58
CA LEU A 130 8.89 7.69 0.77
C LEU A 130 7.82 7.54 -0.32
N PHE A 131 6.54 7.83 0.00
CA PHE A 131 5.48 7.89 -1.01
C PHE A 131 5.83 8.85 -2.14
N HIS A 132 6.21 10.08 -1.80
CA HIS A 132 6.53 11.12 -2.79
C HIS A 132 7.81 10.78 -3.57
N ALA A 133 8.85 10.28 -2.90
CA ALA A 133 10.10 9.88 -3.55
C ALA A 133 9.87 8.81 -4.62
N LEU A 134 8.96 7.85 -4.37
CA LEU A 134 8.61 6.81 -5.32
C LEU A 134 7.50 7.25 -6.33
N GLY A 135 7.12 8.53 -6.32
CA GLY A 135 6.21 9.12 -7.32
C GLY A 135 4.72 8.93 -7.03
N MET A 136 4.33 8.54 -5.81
CA MET A 136 2.92 8.47 -5.40
C MET A 136 2.43 9.86 -5.00
N THR A 137 2.17 10.71 -6.01
CA THR A 137 1.85 12.13 -5.85
C THR A 137 0.38 12.45 -6.05
N TYR A 138 -0.45 11.47 -6.39
CA TYR A 138 -1.89 11.67 -6.49
C TYR A 138 -2.51 11.81 -5.10
N LEU A 139 -3.13 12.98 -4.87
CA LEU A 139 -3.77 13.36 -3.61
C LEU A 139 -5.24 13.65 -3.88
N ASN A 140 -6.09 12.62 -3.85
CA ASN A 140 -7.52 12.76 -4.09
C ASN A 140 -8.33 11.64 -3.43
N ILE A 141 -9.65 11.80 -3.44
CA ILE A 141 -10.65 10.80 -3.06
C ILE A 141 -11.64 10.59 -4.22
N ASP A 142 -11.21 10.83 -5.45
CA ASP A 142 -12.06 10.74 -6.63
C ASP A 142 -12.53 9.28 -6.80
N ARG A 143 -13.74 9.15 -7.30
CA ARG A 143 -14.25 7.83 -7.70
C ARG A 143 -13.57 7.41 -9.00
N PRO A 144 -13.38 6.09 -9.19
CA PRO A 144 -12.94 5.61 -10.49
C PRO A 144 -13.91 6.04 -11.60
N PRO A 145 -13.43 6.15 -12.85
CA PRO A 145 -14.30 6.39 -14.01
C PRO A 145 -15.46 5.39 -14.06
N ALA A 146 -16.64 5.82 -14.51
CA ALA A 146 -17.86 5.00 -14.49
C ALA A 146 -17.78 3.75 -15.37
N ASP A 147 -16.88 3.73 -16.34
CA ASP A 147 -16.58 2.63 -17.25
C ASP A 147 -15.49 1.69 -16.72
N GLN A 148 -14.85 2.03 -15.60
CA GLN A 148 -13.88 1.15 -14.96
C GLN A 148 -14.60 0.01 -14.21
N PRO A 149 -14.29 -1.26 -14.50
CA PRO A 149 -14.90 -2.37 -13.78
C PRO A 149 -14.50 -2.33 -12.30
N THR A 150 -15.46 -2.68 -11.44
CA THR A 150 -15.17 -2.78 -10.00
C THR A 150 -14.07 -3.82 -9.76
N PRO A 151 -12.99 -3.46 -9.08
CA PRO A 151 -11.91 -4.41 -8.78
C PRO A 151 -12.41 -5.64 -8.01
N ALA A 152 -11.88 -6.82 -8.33
CA ALA A 152 -12.31 -8.08 -7.74
C ALA A 152 -12.21 -8.09 -6.20
N TYR A 153 -11.19 -7.44 -5.61
CA TYR A 153 -11.04 -7.32 -4.16
C TYR A 153 -12.14 -6.47 -3.49
N LEU A 154 -12.89 -5.67 -4.25
CA LEU A 154 -14.06 -4.91 -3.79
C LEU A 154 -15.38 -5.67 -4.01
N GLY A 155 -15.35 -6.83 -4.65
CA GLY A 155 -16.52 -7.60 -5.09
C GLY A 155 -17.48 -8.03 -3.97
N SER A 156 -17.09 -7.85 -2.70
CA SER A 156 -17.99 -7.98 -1.56
C SER A 156 -18.16 -6.63 -0.85
N MET A 157 -19.21 -5.89 -1.21
CA MET A 157 -19.66 -4.71 -0.46
C MET A 157 -19.79 -4.98 1.05
N SER A 158 -19.96 -6.24 1.44
CA SER A 158 -19.99 -6.66 2.84
C SER A 158 -18.63 -6.49 3.53
N ILE A 159 -17.51 -6.67 2.83
CA ILE A 159 -16.16 -6.49 3.38
C ILE A 159 -15.91 -5.01 3.67
N ILE A 160 -16.21 -4.13 2.70
CA ILE A 160 -16.04 -2.68 2.89
C ILE A 160 -16.94 -2.18 4.03
N ARG A 161 -18.20 -2.61 4.08
CA ARG A 161 -19.11 -2.23 5.17
C ARG A 161 -18.63 -2.73 6.52
N ARG A 162 -18.13 -3.96 6.62
CA ARG A 162 -17.53 -4.52 7.86
C ARG A 162 -16.30 -3.71 8.28
N SER A 163 -15.40 -3.40 7.34
CA SER A 163 -14.21 -2.60 7.61
C SER A 163 -14.57 -1.22 8.15
N LEU A 164 -15.49 -0.51 7.49
CA LEU A 164 -15.95 0.81 7.93
C LEU A 164 -16.63 0.74 9.30
N THR A 165 -17.47 -0.28 9.54
CA THR A 165 -18.13 -0.48 10.83
C THR A 165 -17.10 -0.81 11.93
N SER A 166 -16.11 -1.63 11.62
CA SER A 166 -15.01 -1.97 12.55
C SER A 166 -14.17 -0.74 12.90
N ILE A 167 -13.84 0.09 11.91
CA ILE A 167 -13.11 1.35 12.11
C ILE A 167 -13.92 2.31 12.97
N TYR A 168 -15.20 2.49 12.65
CA TYR A 168 -16.10 3.35 13.43
C TYR A 168 -16.17 2.90 14.89
N ARG A 169 -16.38 1.60 15.13
CA ARG A 169 -16.38 1.04 16.49
C ARG A 169 -15.04 1.25 17.20
N ALA A 170 -13.91 1.00 16.51
CA ALA A 170 -12.59 1.18 17.10
C ALA A 170 -12.36 2.63 17.53
N ILE A 171 -12.72 3.62 16.71
CA ILE A 171 -12.59 5.04 17.03
C ILE A 171 -13.53 5.44 18.17
N THR A 172 -14.76 4.93 18.22
CA THR A 172 -15.72 5.25 19.30
C THR A 172 -15.29 4.69 20.64
N HIS A 173 -14.60 3.52 20.66
CA HIS A 173 -14.08 2.92 21.89
C HIS A 173 -12.71 3.50 22.30
N ASN A 174 -11.94 4.00 21.34
CA ASN A 174 -10.64 4.62 21.59
C ASN A 174 -10.47 5.90 20.74
N PRO A 175 -10.96 7.05 21.23
CA PRO A 175 -10.86 8.32 20.50
C PRO A 175 -9.41 8.77 20.20
N SER A 176 -8.41 8.25 20.91
CA SER A 176 -6.99 8.54 20.62
C SER A 176 -6.53 8.04 19.26
N MET A 177 -7.26 7.10 18.64
CA MET A 177 -7.01 6.64 17.27
C MET A 177 -7.30 7.73 16.21
N ILE A 178 -8.02 8.80 16.58
CA ILE A 178 -8.21 9.94 15.69
C ILE A 178 -6.85 10.60 15.48
N GLY A 179 -6.42 10.68 14.20
CA GLY A 179 -5.10 11.19 13.84
C GLY A 179 -4.09 10.08 13.44
N TRP A 180 -4.30 8.82 13.83
CA TRP A 180 -3.42 7.73 13.41
C TRP A 180 -3.61 7.31 11.95
N GLN A 181 -4.74 7.69 11.35
CA GLN A 181 -5.08 7.32 9.97
C GLN A 181 -4.07 7.84 8.94
N GLY A 182 -3.48 9.00 9.16
CA GLY A 182 -2.66 9.70 8.18
C GLY A 182 -3.47 10.57 7.22
N ASN A 183 -2.88 10.96 6.10
CA ASN A 183 -3.53 11.81 5.11
C ASN A 183 -4.53 11.01 4.28
N ILE A 184 -5.82 11.33 4.40
CA ILE A 184 -6.92 10.63 3.71
C ILE A 184 -6.92 10.81 2.19
N PHE A 185 -6.24 11.84 1.67
CA PHE A 185 -6.12 12.10 0.23
C PHE A 185 -4.94 11.36 -0.42
N GLN A 186 -3.97 10.85 0.39
CA GLN A 186 -2.82 10.14 -0.14
C GLN A 186 -3.25 8.85 -0.82
N ASN A 187 -2.91 8.68 -2.10
CA ASN A 187 -3.03 7.42 -2.82
C ASN A 187 -1.73 6.64 -2.71
N GLY A 188 -1.83 5.33 -2.81
CA GLY A 188 -0.74 4.39 -2.64
C GLY A 188 -0.17 3.84 -3.95
N GLY A 189 0.28 2.60 -3.92
CA GLY A 189 0.81 1.89 -5.08
C GLY A 189 1.48 0.57 -4.71
N GLU A 190 1.86 -0.19 -5.72
CA GLU A 190 2.53 -1.49 -5.59
C GLU A 190 3.87 -1.48 -6.31
N PHE A 191 4.85 -2.10 -5.68
CA PHE A 191 6.19 -2.25 -6.23
C PHE A 191 6.68 -3.68 -5.98
N VAL A 192 7.43 -4.22 -6.94
CA VAL A 192 8.15 -5.47 -6.75
C VAL A 192 9.64 -5.23 -6.93
N PHE A 193 10.38 -5.62 -5.91
CA PHE A 193 11.83 -5.49 -5.88
C PHE A 193 12.51 -6.85 -5.88
N GLY A 194 13.61 -6.94 -6.60
CA GLY A 194 14.59 -8.01 -6.48
C GLY A 194 15.70 -7.67 -5.48
N PRO A 195 16.75 -8.54 -5.40
CA PRO A 195 17.91 -8.30 -4.57
C PRO A 195 18.54 -6.92 -4.81
N GLY A 196 19.06 -6.32 -3.74
CA GLY A 196 19.69 -5.00 -3.83
C GLY A 196 18.72 -3.85 -4.16
N MET A 197 17.44 -4.01 -3.85
CA MET A 197 16.40 -3.00 -4.10
C MET A 197 16.21 -2.68 -5.60
N ASN A 198 16.47 -3.66 -6.48
CA ASN A 198 16.23 -3.53 -7.91
C ASN A 198 14.73 -3.60 -8.22
N CYS A 199 14.11 -2.47 -8.57
CA CYS A 199 12.68 -2.40 -8.87
C CYS A 199 12.37 -3.05 -10.23
N ARG A 200 11.49 -4.06 -10.24
CA ARG A 200 11.07 -4.81 -11.44
C ARG A 200 9.64 -4.53 -11.86
N PHE A 201 8.83 -4.01 -10.95
CA PHE A 201 7.45 -3.64 -11.21
C PHE A 201 7.11 -2.40 -10.37
N ALA A 202 6.32 -1.50 -10.94
CA ALA A 202 5.80 -0.33 -10.25
C ALA A 202 4.39 -0.01 -10.76
N SER A 203 3.48 0.30 -9.85
CA SER A 203 2.17 0.87 -10.15
C SER A 203 1.83 1.89 -9.08
N ARG A 204 1.29 3.04 -9.47
CA ARG A 204 0.89 4.11 -8.58
C ARG A 204 -0.59 4.38 -8.77
N MET A 205 -1.32 4.36 -7.67
CA MET A 205 -2.76 4.57 -7.67
C MET A 205 -3.12 6.01 -8.06
N ARG A 206 -4.10 6.17 -8.93
CA ARG A 206 -4.66 7.46 -9.35
C ARG A 206 -5.89 7.86 -8.53
N ASN A 207 -6.56 6.87 -7.93
CA ASN A 207 -7.74 7.04 -7.08
C ASN A 207 -7.77 5.97 -5.97
N PRO A 208 -8.69 6.07 -4.99
CA PRO A 208 -8.75 5.15 -3.84
C PRO A 208 -8.95 3.66 -4.13
N GLU A 209 -9.41 3.30 -5.31
CA GLU A 209 -9.76 1.94 -5.70
C GLU A 209 -8.83 1.39 -6.80
N ASP A 210 -7.70 2.07 -7.07
CA ASP A 210 -6.79 1.78 -8.18
C ASP A 210 -5.61 0.86 -7.77
N HIS A 211 -5.81 -0.04 -6.82
CA HIS A 211 -4.84 -1.09 -6.51
C HIS A 211 -4.74 -2.09 -7.67
N VAL A 212 -3.52 -2.53 -7.98
CA VAL A 212 -3.27 -3.58 -8.97
C VAL A 212 -3.97 -4.88 -8.53
N PRO A 213 -4.65 -5.62 -9.43
CA PRO A 213 -5.20 -6.93 -9.08
C PRO A 213 -4.14 -7.82 -8.43
N VAL A 214 -4.50 -8.51 -7.33
CA VAL A 214 -3.55 -9.36 -6.58
C VAL A 214 -2.88 -10.39 -7.47
N GLU A 215 -3.63 -10.99 -8.40
CA GLU A 215 -3.09 -11.96 -9.37
C GLU A 215 -2.00 -11.34 -10.26
N GLU A 216 -2.21 -10.12 -10.77
CA GLU A 216 -1.23 -9.39 -11.58
C GLU A 216 0.02 -9.08 -10.75
N LEU A 217 -0.15 -8.63 -9.50
CA LEU A 217 0.96 -8.33 -8.60
C LEU A 217 1.79 -9.59 -8.28
N MET A 218 1.13 -10.72 -7.96
CA MET A 218 1.80 -11.98 -7.68
C MET A 218 2.55 -12.51 -8.92
N LYS A 219 1.94 -12.42 -10.09
CA LYS A 219 2.59 -12.76 -11.36
C LYS A 219 3.83 -11.90 -11.60
N ALA A 220 3.75 -10.60 -11.40
CA ALA A 220 4.89 -9.68 -11.51
C ALA A 220 6.00 -10.00 -10.51
N ALA A 221 5.65 -10.54 -9.34
CA ALA A 221 6.57 -10.98 -8.30
C ALA A 221 7.18 -12.36 -8.56
N GLY A 222 6.69 -13.11 -9.58
CA GLY A 222 7.10 -14.48 -9.83
C GLY A 222 6.58 -15.47 -8.77
N VAL A 223 5.53 -15.10 -8.05
CA VAL A 223 4.83 -15.96 -7.10
C VAL A 223 3.76 -16.72 -7.87
N GLY A 224 3.99 -18.00 -8.12
CA GLY A 224 3.05 -18.87 -8.80
C GLY A 224 1.81 -19.16 -7.95
N HIS A 225 0.67 -19.41 -8.61
CA HIS A 225 -0.44 -20.06 -7.93
C HIS A 225 0.02 -21.49 -7.63
N GLY A 226 0.08 -21.89 -6.36
CA GLY A 226 0.23 -23.31 -6.01
C GLY A 226 -0.95 -24.07 -6.63
N GLU A 227 -0.65 -25.05 -7.48
CA GLU A 227 -1.62 -26.02 -7.98
C GLU A 227 -2.24 -26.82 -6.82
#